data_199fdcbc22130c990df791398812e5ab
#
_entry.id   199fdcbc22130c990df791398812e5ab
#
_cell.length_a   1.000
_cell.length_b   1.000
_cell.length_c   1.000
_cell.angle_alpha   90.00
_cell.angle_beta   90.00
_cell.angle_gamma   90.00
#
_symmetry.space_group_name_H-M   'P 1'
#
loop_
_entity.id
_entity.type
_entity.pdbx_description
1 polymer ?
#
loop_
_entity_poly.entity_id
_entity_poly.type
_entity_poly.pdbx_seq_one_letter_code
_entity_poly.pdbx_strand_id
1 'polypeptide(L)'
;SDSSTYVKIKSEAARGIIKYPDNKSKNKNFTGSFEFIDMTYFSGGVILDVFTAVDIQSKHVKTANAVFDNVHLIMSPKNEYIEINKFNFKNINLEMKSKGKWYTKDNQRTEIVADVKSDNFGKALKGIGYPNTIKGGKMNANINCKWNGSLEDFSFSSSNGKIKLNIKEGQINELDKGTQAIGQVLGLFSIASIPKRLSLDFSDFFS
;
A
#
# COMPACT_ATOMS: atom_id res chain seq x y z
N SER A 1 -22.97 22.24 -11.99
CA SER A 1 -22.60 20.98 -12.64
C SER A 1 -21.16 20.66 -12.28
N ASP A 2 -20.93 19.50 -11.67
CA ASP A 2 -19.59 19.00 -11.44
C ASP A 2 -18.97 18.58 -12.79
N SER A 3 -18.20 19.46 -13.40
CA SER A 3 -17.44 19.14 -14.59
C SER A 3 -16.18 18.38 -14.16
N SER A 4 -15.87 17.31 -14.87
CA SER A 4 -14.70 16.48 -14.62
C SER A 4 -14.07 16.09 -15.94
N THR A 5 -12.77 16.11 -16.01
CA THR A 5 -12.01 15.61 -17.14
C THR A 5 -11.63 14.15 -16.91
N TYR A 6 -11.80 13.33 -17.95
CA TYR A 6 -11.41 11.92 -17.92
C TYR A 6 -10.21 11.73 -18.84
N VAL A 7 -9.16 11.11 -18.30
CA VAL A 7 -7.96 10.77 -19.05
C VAL A 7 -7.83 9.25 -19.10
N LYS A 8 -7.82 8.70 -20.32
CA LYS A 8 -7.56 7.26 -20.51
C LYS A 8 -6.07 7.04 -20.66
N ILE A 9 -5.51 6.23 -19.80
CA ILE A 9 -4.10 5.84 -19.82
C ILE A 9 -3.98 4.47 -20.49
N LYS A 10 -3.04 4.35 -21.42
CA LYS A 10 -2.69 3.09 -22.08
C LYS A 10 -1.19 3.08 -22.36
N SER A 11 -0.43 2.52 -21.43
CA SER A 11 1.04 2.41 -21.52
C SER A 11 1.49 1.08 -20.95
N GLU A 12 2.79 0.80 -20.99
CA GLU A 12 3.40 -0.34 -20.32
C GLU A 12 3.39 -0.19 -18.80
N ALA A 13 3.45 1.05 -18.30
CA ALA A 13 3.43 1.33 -16.86
C ALA A 13 2.04 1.25 -16.24
N ALA A 14 0.98 1.62 -16.97
CA ALA A 14 -0.38 1.60 -16.44
C ALA A 14 -1.43 1.53 -17.56
N ARG A 15 -2.58 0.94 -17.20
CA ARG A 15 -3.79 0.94 -18.05
C ARG A 15 -5.01 1.23 -17.19
N GLY A 16 -5.75 2.28 -17.54
CA GLY A 16 -6.92 2.66 -16.75
C GLY A 16 -7.49 4.00 -17.16
N ILE A 17 -8.30 4.55 -16.28
CA ILE A 17 -8.96 5.84 -16.43
C ILE A 17 -8.72 6.66 -15.18
N ILE A 18 -8.34 7.91 -15.36
CA ILE A 18 -8.27 8.90 -14.30
C ILE A 18 -9.39 9.89 -14.52
N LYS A 19 -10.05 10.25 -13.43
CA LYS A 19 -10.99 11.36 -13.38
C LYS A 19 -10.34 12.49 -12.59
N TYR A 20 -10.17 13.61 -13.26
CA TYR A 20 -9.61 14.82 -12.69
C TYR A 20 -10.74 15.81 -12.35
N PRO A 21 -10.77 16.40 -11.17
CA PRO A 21 -11.70 17.45 -10.85
C PRO A 21 -11.35 18.70 -11.67
N ASP A 22 -12.36 19.32 -12.29
CA ASP A 22 -12.17 20.60 -12.95
C ASP A 22 -11.85 21.70 -11.92
N ASN A 23 -11.09 22.73 -12.31
CA ASN A 23 -10.72 23.86 -11.42
C ASN A 23 -11.91 24.57 -10.79
N LYS A 24 -13.10 24.46 -11.39
CA LYS A 24 -14.37 25.00 -10.89
C LYS A 24 -15.14 24.03 -10.00
N SER A 25 -14.72 22.78 -9.88
CA SER A 25 -15.40 21.80 -9.05
C SER A 25 -15.17 22.08 -7.57
N LYS A 26 -16.25 22.06 -6.79
CA LYS A 26 -16.16 22.12 -5.32
C LYS A 26 -15.55 20.85 -4.74
N ASN A 27 -15.64 19.76 -5.46
CA ASN A 27 -15.11 18.46 -5.06
C ASN A 27 -13.83 18.16 -5.85
N LYS A 28 -12.68 18.39 -5.22
CA LYS A 28 -11.35 18.21 -5.82
C LYS A 28 -10.80 16.80 -5.63
N ASN A 29 -11.63 15.78 -5.66
CA ASN A 29 -11.20 14.41 -5.50
C ASN A 29 -10.62 13.86 -6.80
N PHE A 30 -9.39 13.39 -6.72
CA PHE A 30 -8.75 12.61 -7.77
C PHE A 30 -9.20 11.15 -7.66
N THR A 31 -9.74 10.59 -8.73
CA THR A 31 -10.12 9.17 -8.74
C THR A 31 -9.44 8.45 -9.91
N GLY A 32 -8.97 7.24 -9.66
CA GLY A 32 -8.33 6.38 -10.65
C GLY A 32 -8.89 4.96 -10.62
N SER A 33 -9.20 4.41 -11.78
CA SER A 33 -9.60 3.02 -11.94
C SER A 33 -8.72 2.36 -12.99
N PHE A 34 -7.94 1.39 -12.55
CA PHE A 34 -6.91 0.75 -13.37
C PHE A 34 -7.15 -0.75 -13.52
N GLU A 35 -6.82 -1.26 -14.70
CA GLU A 35 -6.66 -2.70 -14.92
C GLU A 35 -5.36 -3.18 -14.31
N PHE A 36 -4.28 -2.42 -14.55
CA PHE A 36 -2.99 -2.68 -13.92
C PHE A 36 -2.19 -1.40 -13.75
N ILE A 37 -1.25 -1.44 -12.79
CA ILE A 37 -0.20 -0.46 -12.55
C ILE A 37 1.11 -1.25 -12.33
N ASP A 38 2.15 -0.95 -13.06
CA ASP A 38 3.50 -1.47 -12.83
C ASP A 38 4.35 -0.42 -12.13
N MET A 39 4.53 -0.58 -10.83
CA MET A 39 5.24 0.38 -9.98
C MET A 39 6.74 0.45 -10.29
N THR A 40 7.29 -0.50 -11.06
CA THR A 40 8.71 -0.51 -11.43
C THR A 40 9.08 0.60 -12.41
N TYR A 41 8.09 1.17 -13.09
CA TYR A 41 8.26 2.30 -14.00
C TYR A 41 8.22 3.67 -13.31
N PHE A 42 7.77 3.72 -12.05
CA PHE A 42 7.60 4.98 -11.34
C PHE A 42 8.79 5.22 -10.40
N SER A 43 9.61 6.20 -10.73
CA SER A 43 10.71 6.70 -9.90
C SER A 43 10.40 8.15 -9.55
N GLY A 44 10.03 8.44 -8.32
CA GLY A 44 9.78 9.82 -7.89
C GLY A 44 8.87 9.92 -6.68
N GLY A 45 9.05 10.95 -5.91
CA GLY A 45 8.21 11.28 -4.76
C GLY A 45 6.96 12.03 -5.20
N VAL A 46 5.94 11.95 -4.37
CA VAL A 46 4.70 12.68 -4.54
C VAL A 46 4.88 14.12 -4.18
N ILE A 47 4.40 15.00 -5.03
CA ILE A 47 4.06 16.36 -4.62
C ILE A 47 2.60 16.31 -4.14
N LEU A 48 2.42 16.07 -2.84
CA LEU A 48 1.08 16.00 -2.21
C LEU A 48 0.35 17.35 -2.14
N ASP A 49 1.02 18.44 -2.45
CA ASP A 49 0.44 19.79 -2.39
C ASP A 49 -0.69 20.02 -3.42
N VAL A 50 -0.83 19.13 -4.39
CA VAL A 50 -1.81 19.27 -5.47
C VAL A 50 -3.10 18.50 -5.23
N PHE A 51 -3.11 17.49 -4.35
CA PHE A 51 -4.27 16.61 -4.18
C PHE A 51 -5.06 16.93 -2.92
N THR A 52 -6.36 17.14 -3.09
CA THR A 52 -7.28 17.29 -1.96
C THR A 52 -7.71 15.94 -1.38
N ALA A 53 -7.99 14.98 -2.21
CA ALA A 53 -8.25 13.59 -1.82
C ALA A 53 -7.99 12.66 -3.00
N VAL A 54 -7.66 11.41 -2.70
CA VAL A 54 -7.31 10.37 -3.67
C VAL A 54 -8.16 9.14 -3.42
N ASP A 55 -8.75 8.59 -4.48
CA ASP A 55 -9.40 7.28 -4.47
C ASP A 55 -8.92 6.50 -5.71
N ILE A 56 -8.00 5.57 -5.49
CA ILE A 56 -7.38 4.76 -6.55
C ILE A 56 -7.71 3.29 -6.35
N GLN A 57 -8.23 2.68 -7.40
CA GLN A 57 -8.47 1.25 -7.45
C GLN A 57 -7.70 0.65 -8.62
N SER A 58 -7.09 -0.51 -8.39
CA SER A 58 -6.43 -1.27 -9.45
C SER A 58 -6.71 -2.76 -9.30
N LYS A 59 -7.00 -3.45 -10.41
CA LYS A 59 -7.14 -4.91 -10.38
C LYS A 59 -5.80 -5.59 -10.08
N HIS A 60 -4.72 -5.05 -10.66
CA HIS A 60 -3.38 -5.58 -10.48
C HIS A 60 -2.40 -4.44 -10.25
N VAL A 61 -1.56 -4.57 -9.23
CA VAL A 61 -0.42 -3.68 -8.99
C VAL A 61 0.83 -4.55 -8.89
N LYS A 62 1.75 -4.36 -9.82
CA LYS A 62 3.04 -5.04 -9.83
C LYS A 62 4.09 -4.17 -9.16
N THR A 63 4.87 -4.77 -8.29
CA THR A 63 6.09 -4.16 -7.68
C THR A 63 7.30 -4.99 -8.10
N ALA A 64 8.50 -4.59 -7.69
CA ALA A 64 9.72 -5.36 -7.95
C ALA A 64 9.65 -6.80 -7.41
N ASN A 65 8.91 -7.03 -6.31
CA ASN A 65 8.95 -8.30 -5.58
C ASN A 65 7.61 -9.06 -5.58
N ALA A 66 6.50 -8.42 -5.96
CA ALA A 66 5.19 -9.04 -5.84
C ALA A 66 4.14 -8.43 -6.78
N VAL A 67 3.07 -9.18 -7.00
CA VAL A 67 1.85 -8.68 -7.64
C VAL A 67 0.73 -8.71 -6.59
N PHE A 68 0.02 -7.61 -6.50
CA PHE A 68 -1.14 -7.44 -5.63
C PHE A 68 -2.38 -7.25 -6.47
N ASP A 69 -3.43 -7.96 -6.08
CA ASP A 69 -4.72 -7.88 -6.75
C ASP A 69 -5.69 -7.03 -5.91
N ASN A 70 -6.65 -6.40 -6.59
CA ASN A 70 -7.71 -5.64 -5.94
C ASN A 70 -7.18 -4.60 -4.94
N VAL A 71 -6.18 -3.84 -5.36
CA VAL A 71 -5.63 -2.73 -4.56
C VAL A 71 -6.63 -1.57 -4.54
N HIS A 72 -6.92 -1.07 -3.34
CA HIS A 72 -7.76 0.09 -3.15
C HIS A 72 -7.13 1.03 -2.13
N LEU A 73 -6.78 2.22 -2.59
CA LEU A 73 -6.19 3.28 -1.78
C LEU A 73 -7.12 4.47 -1.73
N ILE A 74 -7.48 4.91 -0.52
CA ILE A 74 -8.22 6.15 -0.28
C ILE A 74 -7.43 6.99 0.71
N MET A 75 -7.08 8.20 0.31
CA MET A 75 -6.40 9.17 1.15
C MET A 75 -7.13 10.51 1.15
N SER A 76 -7.16 11.16 2.29
CA SER A 76 -7.80 12.46 2.49
C SER A 76 -6.87 13.40 3.25
N PRO A 77 -6.38 14.48 2.63
CA PRO A 77 -5.59 15.48 3.30
C PRO A 77 -6.37 16.15 4.43
N LYS A 78 -5.74 16.35 5.55
CA LYS A 78 -6.18 17.14 6.71
C LYS A 78 -5.13 18.21 6.97
N ASN A 79 -5.41 19.13 7.89
CA ASN A 79 -4.51 20.27 8.15
C ASN A 79 -3.08 19.87 8.53
N GLU A 80 -2.92 18.77 9.28
CA GLU A 80 -1.62 18.36 9.85
C GLU A 80 -1.16 16.97 9.36
N TYR A 81 -2.06 16.20 8.74
CA TYR A 81 -1.79 14.84 8.31
C TYR A 81 -2.60 14.45 7.08
N ILE A 82 -2.20 13.42 6.44
CA ILE A 82 -2.99 12.72 5.43
C ILE A 82 -3.63 11.52 6.09
N GLU A 83 -4.95 11.47 6.08
CA GLU A 83 -5.70 10.33 6.56
C GLU A 83 -5.69 9.24 5.49
N ILE A 84 -5.18 8.08 5.83
CA ILE A 84 -5.26 6.88 5.01
C ILE A 84 -6.55 6.17 5.41
N ASN A 85 -7.64 6.49 4.72
CA ASN A 85 -8.97 5.96 5.03
C ASN A 85 -9.05 4.47 4.68
N LYS A 86 -8.33 4.07 3.64
CA LYS A 86 -8.26 2.70 3.17
C LYS A 86 -6.94 2.47 2.43
N PHE A 87 -6.26 1.40 2.77
CA PHE A 87 -5.21 0.81 1.95
C PHE A 87 -5.34 -0.71 2.04
N ASN A 88 -6.09 -1.26 1.11
CA ASN A 88 -6.42 -2.68 1.05
C ASN A 88 -5.81 -3.29 -0.18
N PHE A 89 -5.37 -4.51 -0.06
CA PHE A 89 -4.99 -5.32 -1.22
C PHE A 89 -5.22 -6.80 -0.93
N LYS A 90 -5.21 -7.58 -1.99
CA LYS A 90 -5.28 -9.02 -1.93
C LYS A 90 -4.34 -9.60 -2.97
N ASN A 91 -3.75 -10.75 -2.68
CA ASN A 91 -3.21 -11.66 -3.67
C ASN A 91 -3.75 -13.07 -3.40
N ILE A 92 -3.32 -14.05 -4.17
CA ILE A 92 -3.89 -15.40 -4.09
C ILE A 92 -3.84 -16.03 -2.69
N ASN A 93 -2.90 -15.63 -1.84
CA ASN A 93 -2.70 -16.21 -0.52
C ASN A 93 -2.69 -15.20 0.62
N LEU A 94 -2.89 -13.90 0.34
CA LEU A 94 -2.78 -12.85 1.33
C LEU A 94 -3.84 -11.78 1.10
N GLU A 95 -4.52 -11.36 2.16
CA GLU A 95 -5.42 -10.22 2.19
C GLU A 95 -4.98 -9.26 3.30
N MET A 96 -4.85 -7.97 2.97
CA MET A 96 -4.59 -6.91 3.92
C MET A 96 -5.66 -5.84 3.84
N LYS A 97 -6.13 -5.40 5.00
CA LYS A 97 -6.98 -4.22 5.18
C LYS A 97 -6.32 -3.30 6.16
N SER A 98 -6.10 -2.07 5.76
CA SER A 98 -5.43 -1.11 6.63
C SER A 98 -6.00 0.29 6.51
N LYS A 99 -5.75 1.06 7.56
CA LYS A 99 -6.02 2.49 7.70
C LYS A 99 -4.95 3.13 8.56
N GLY A 100 -4.83 4.45 8.47
CA GLY A 100 -3.79 5.13 9.25
C GLY A 100 -3.77 6.62 9.07
N LYS A 101 -2.66 7.22 9.50
CA LYS A 101 -2.37 8.63 9.38
C LYS A 101 -0.92 8.82 9.03
N TRP A 102 -0.66 9.73 8.11
CA TRP A 102 0.68 10.18 7.79
C TRP A 102 0.77 11.68 8.11
N TYR A 103 1.49 12.03 9.17
CA TYR A 103 1.76 13.40 9.58
C TYR A 103 2.86 13.98 8.71
N THR A 104 2.55 15.06 7.99
CA THR A 104 3.43 15.63 6.95
C THR A 104 4.19 16.87 7.41
N LYS A 105 3.76 17.46 8.53
CA LYS A 105 4.39 18.62 9.14
C LYS A 105 5.11 18.21 10.43
N ASP A 106 5.96 19.07 10.94
CA ASP A 106 6.72 18.94 12.19
C ASP A 106 6.77 17.52 12.78
N ASN A 107 7.92 16.88 12.82
CA ASN A 107 8.08 15.48 13.23
C ASN A 107 7.27 14.49 12.38
N GLN A 108 7.57 14.44 11.09
CA GLN A 108 6.94 13.50 10.18
C GLN A 108 6.92 12.10 10.78
N ARG A 109 5.74 11.52 10.83
CA ARG A 109 5.54 10.16 11.31
C ARG A 109 4.35 9.52 10.63
N THR A 110 4.38 8.22 10.55
CA THR A 110 3.28 7.41 10.03
C THR A 110 2.77 6.46 11.09
N GLU A 111 1.46 6.34 11.19
CA GLU A 111 0.74 5.44 12.09
C GLU A 111 -0.19 4.57 11.25
N ILE A 112 -0.08 3.25 11.36
CA ILE A 112 -0.88 2.29 10.60
C ILE A 112 -1.50 1.25 11.52
N VAL A 113 -2.77 0.96 11.29
CA VAL A 113 -3.46 -0.20 11.84
C VAL A 113 -3.86 -1.09 10.66
N ALA A 114 -3.50 -2.38 10.73
CA ALA A 114 -3.81 -3.33 9.67
C ALA A 114 -4.26 -4.68 10.22
N ASP A 115 -5.19 -5.29 9.48
CA ASP A 115 -5.57 -6.69 9.60
C ASP A 115 -5.06 -7.45 8.38
N VAL A 116 -4.30 -8.50 8.63
CA VAL A 116 -3.72 -9.35 7.58
C VAL A 116 -4.20 -10.77 7.76
N LYS A 117 -4.65 -11.40 6.68
CA LYS A 117 -5.12 -12.79 6.67
C LYS A 117 -4.47 -13.58 5.57
N SER A 118 -4.21 -14.83 5.83
CA SER A 118 -3.71 -15.79 4.85
C SER A 118 -4.27 -17.18 5.11
N ASP A 119 -4.76 -17.83 4.06
CA ASP A 119 -5.16 -19.24 4.12
C ASP A 119 -3.96 -20.18 3.89
N ASN A 120 -2.87 -19.67 3.35
CA ASN A 120 -1.61 -20.39 3.19
C ASN A 120 -0.42 -19.43 3.36
N PHE A 121 -0.03 -19.23 4.61
CA PHE A 121 0.98 -18.24 4.97
C PHE A 121 2.36 -18.54 4.35
N GLY A 122 2.74 -19.80 4.26
CA GLY A 122 3.99 -20.18 3.59
C GLY A 122 4.01 -19.79 2.12
N LYS A 123 2.89 -19.97 1.39
CA LYS A 123 2.78 -19.49 0.00
C LYS A 123 2.73 -17.97 -0.09
N ALA A 124 2.07 -17.31 0.86
CA ALA A 124 2.03 -15.85 0.93
C ALA A 124 3.45 -15.28 1.09
N LEU A 125 4.22 -15.80 2.03
CA LEU A 125 5.63 -15.41 2.24
C LEU A 125 6.49 -15.63 1.00
N LYS A 126 6.35 -16.80 0.35
CA LYS A 126 7.06 -17.09 -0.89
C LYS A 126 6.72 -16.08 -2.00
N GLY A 127 5.44 -15.71 -2.13
CA GLY A 127 4.96 -14.77 -3.14
C GLY A 127 5.47 -13.33 -2.98
N ILE A 128 5.98 -12.98 -1.80
CA ILE A 128 6.58 -11.67 -1.50
C ILE A 128 8.10 -11.73 -1.28
N GLY A 129 8.74 -12.81 -1.77
CA GLY A 129 10.20 -12.93 -1.79
C GLY A 129 10.83 -13.60 -0.57
N TYR A 130 10.03 -14.24 0.31
CA TYR A 130 10.52 -14.92 1.51
C TYR A 130 10.21 -16.43 1.48
N PRO A 131 10.95 -17.22 0.71
CA PRO A 131 10.70 -18.64 0.57
C PRO A 131 11.13 -19.46 1.82
N ASN A 132 10.43 -20.57 2.02
CA ASN A 132 10.85 -21.70 2.88
C ASN A 132 10.87 -21.49 4.40
N THR A 133 10.35 -20.38 4.92
CA THR A 133 10.33 -20.14 6.37
C THR A 133 9.23 -20.93 7.06
N ILE A 134 8.05 -20.96 6.45
CA ILE A 134 6.86 -21.64 6.97
C ILE A 134 6.25 -22.47 5.85
N LYS A 135 5.82 -23.70 6.16
CA LYS A 135 5.07 -24.57 5.26
C LYS A 135 3.60 -24.58 5.66
N GLY A 136 2.73 -24.21 4.72
CA GLY A 136 1.29 -24.12 4.99
C GLY A 136 0.94 -22.97 5.94
N GLY A 137 -0.02 -23.23 6.81
CA GLY A 137 -0.45 -22.34 7.88
C GLY A 137 -1.52 -21.35 7.48
N LYS A 138 -2.60 -21.29 8.29
CA LYS A 138 -3.58 -20.21 8.27
C LYS A 138 -3.13 -19.11 9.22
N MET A 139 -3.04 -17.88 8.74
CA MET A 139 -2.52 -16.77 9.52
C MET A 139 -3.55 -15.65 9.65
N ASN A 140 -3.66 -15.10 10.86
CA ASN A 140 -4.31 -13.84 11.15
C ASN A 140 -3.33 -12.96 11.93
N ALA A 141 -3.12 -11.73 11.47
CA ALA A 141 -2.32 -10.76 12.18
C ALA A 141 -3.07 -9.45 12.34
N ASN A 142 -3.02 -8.89 13.56
CA ASN A 142 -3.44 -7.52 13.83
C ASN A 142 -2.19 -6.70 14.12
N ILE A 143 -2.03 -5.61 13.43
CA ILE A 143 -0.85 -4.79 13.46
C ILE A 143 -1.23 -3.37 13.81
N ASN A 144 -0.54 -2.81 14.79
CA ASN A 144 -0.62 -1.40 15.14
C ASN A 144 0.82 -0.92 15.27
N CYS A 145 1.28 -0.15 14.32
CA CYS A 145 2.65 0.33 14.33
C CYS A 145 2.75 1.78 13.90
N LYS A 146 3.83 2.42 14.36
CA LYS A 146 4.20 3.78 14.01
C LYS A 146 5.71 3.86 13.78
N TRP A 147 6.12 4.77 12.92
CA TRP A 147 7.52 5.07 12.64
C TRP A 147 7.69 6.55 12.29
N ASN A 148 8.90 7.06 12.43
CA ASN A 148 9.23 8.41 12.02
C ASN A 148 9.40 8.44 10.49
N GLY A 149 8.90 9.53 9.88
CA GLY A 149 8.96 9.74 8.44
C GLY A 149 7.69 9.38 7.70
N SER A 150 7.81 9.28 6.39
CA SER A 150 6.75 8.99 5.43
C SER A 150 6.41 7.49 5.41
N LEU A 151 5.46 7.13 4.55
CA LEU A 151 5.11 5.73 4.30
C LEU A 151 6.29 4.89 3.79
N GLU A 152 7.26 5.51 3.11
CA GLU A 152 8.45 4.83 2.57
C GLU A 152 9.56 4.59 3.59
N ASP A 153 9.56 5.38 4.67
CA ASP A 153 10.62 5.34 5.68
C ASP A 153 10.41 4.20 6.68
N PHE A 154 9.47 3.30 6.37
CA PHE A 154 9.23 2.14 7.20
C PHE A 154 10.47 1.25 7.28
N SER A 155 10.95 1.01 8.50
CA SER A 155 11.90 -0.04 8.80
C SER A 155 11.58 -0.67 10.16
N PHE A 156 11.94 -1.94 10.34
CA PHE A 156 11.72 -2.63 11.63
C PHE A 156 12.46 -1.98 12.78
N SER A 157 13.69 -1.57 12.53
CA SER A 157 14.57 -0.99 13.54
C SER A 157 14.06 0.37 14.04
N SER A 158 13.33 1.12 13.22
CA SER A 158 12.78 2.43 13.55
C SER A 158 11.28 2.41 13.91
N SER A 159 10.63 1.26 13.75
CA SER A 159 9.20 1.12 14.06
C SER A 159 8.95 0.78 15.51
N ASN A 160 7.85 1.30 16.03
CA ASN A 160 7.35 0.97 17.36
C ASN A 160 5.88 0.55 17.25
N GLY A 161 5.47 -0.47 17.99
CA GLY A 161 4.09 -0.91 17.92
C GLY A 161 3.82 -2.27 18.53
N LYS A 162 2.65 -2.79 18.20
CA LYS A 162 2.18 -4.09 18.69
C LYS A 162 1.65 -4.93 17.53
N ILE A 163 2.12 -6.17 17.47
CA ILE A 163 1.65 -7.17 16.54
C ILE A 163 1.09 -8.35 17.34
N LYS A 164 -0.13 -8.72 16.98
CA LYS A 164 -0.74 -9.97 17.44
C LYS A 164 -0.78 -10.90 16.23
N LEU A 165 0.01 -11.95 16.28
CA LEU A 165 0.11 -12.95 15.21
C LEU A 165 -0.44 -14.28 15.71
N ASN A 166 -1.35 -14.88 14.96
CA ASN A 166 -1.87 -16.20 15.20
C ASN A 166 -1.69 -17.04 13.92
N ILE A 167 -0.94 -18.11 14.04
CA ILE A 167 -0.71 -19.08 12.96
C ILE A 167 -1.23 -20.43 13.41
N LYS A 168 -2.09 -21.06 12.60
CA LYS A 168 -2.63 -22.41 12.84
C LYS A 168 -2.25 -23.29 11.66
N GLU A 169 -2.11 -24.59 11.92
CA GLU A 169 -1.90 -25.63 10.90
C GLU A 169 -0.63 -25.40 10.04
N GLY A 170 0.35 -24.69 10.56
CA GLY A 170 1.63 -24.41 9.89
C GLY A 170 2.79 -25.17 10.51
N GLN A 171 3.80 -25.44 9.71
CA GLN A 171 5.08 -26.01 10.16
C GLN A 171 6.18 -24.97 9.97
N ILE A 172 6.91 -24.67 11.03
CA ILE A 172 8.12 -23.84 10.97
C ILE A 172 9.28 -24.76 10.62
N ASN A 173 9.93 -24.53 9.48
CA ASN A 173 10.97 -25.43 8.98
C ASN A 173 12.30 -25.25 9.74
N GLU A 174 12.57 -24.07 10.31
CA GLU A 174 13.78 -23.79 11.08
C GLU A 174 13.47 -22.85 12.25
N LEU A 175 13.83 -23.27 13.47
CA LEU A 175 13.52 -22.54 14.71
C LEU A 175 14.21 -21.16 14.81
N ASP A 176 15.40 -20.99 14.24
CA ASP A 176 16.11 -19.70 14.22
C ASP A 176 15.44 -18.62 13.34
N LYS A 177 14.47 -19.02 12.52
CA LYS A 177 13.78 -18.13 11.60
C LYS A 177 12.37 -17.70 12.06
N GLY A 178 11.91 -18.15 13.21
CA GLY A 178 10.61 -17.71 13.76
C GLY A 178 10.56 -16.19 13.99
N THR A 179 11.64 -15.62 14.48
CA THR A 179 11.79 -14.16 14.64
C THR A 179 11.90 -13.46 13.28
N GLN A 180 12.55 -14.09 12.30
CA GLN A 180 12.61 -13.59 10.93
C GLN A 180 11.25 -13.67 10.24
N ALA A 181 10.43 -14.70 10.51
CA ALA A 181 9.08 -14.81 9.95
C ALA A 181 8.17 -13.67 10.43
N ILE A 182 8.28 -13.27 11.69
CA ILE A 182 7.61 -12.08 12.21
C ILE A 182 8.12 -10.84 11.49
N GLY A 183 9.43 -10.71 11.33
CA GLY A 183 10.07 -9.66 10.54
C GLY A 183 9.56 -9.63 9.10
N GLN A 184 9.34 -10.77 8.50
CA GLN A 184 8.85 -10.91 7.12
C GLN A 184 7.37 -10.53 6.97
N VAL A 185 6.51 -10.86 7.95
CA VAL A 185 5.13 -10.36 8.00
C VAL A 185 5.11 -8.83 8.09
N LEU A 186 6.00 -8.30 8.88
CA LEU A 186 6.16 -6.85 9.01
C LEU A 186 6.77 -6.22 7.75
N GLY A 187 7.64 -6.93 7.02
CA GLY A 187 8.15 -6.52 5.70
C GLY A 187 7.05 -6.27 4.66
N LEU A 188 5.84 -6.81 4.87
CA LEU A 188 4.67 -6.43 4.09
C LEU A 188 4.35 -4.94 4.16
N PHE A 189 4.78 -4.25 5.22
CA PHE A 189 4.61 -2.80 5.33
C PHE A 189 5.61 -2.00 4.49
N SER A 190 6.71 -2.61 4.02
CA SER A 190 7.55 -1.97 3.02
C SER A 190 6.80 -1.77 1.69
N ILE A 191 5.69 -2.47 1.50
CA ILE A 191 4.72 -2.26 0.42
C ILE A 191 3.92 -0.98 0.67
N ALA A 192 3.89 -0.45 1.88
CA ALA A 192 3.33 0.87 2.17
C ALA A 192 4.05 2.01 1.42
N SER A 193 5.21 1.76 0.83
CA SER A 193 5.81 2.66 -0.17
C SER A 193 5.00 2.77 -1.48
N ILE A 194 4.05 1.87 -1.74
CA ILE A 194 3.15 1.97 -2.89
C ILE A 194 2.40 3.32 -2.92
N PRO A 195 1.78 3.82 -1.81
CA PRO A 195 1.07 5.09 -1.86
C PRO A 195 1.91 6.28 -2.30
N LYS A 196 3.18 6.34 -1.94
CA LYS A 196 4.06 7.44 -2.34
C LYS A 196 4.42 7.38 -3.83
N ARG A 197 4.52 6.18 -4.38
CA ARG A 197 4.75 5.98 -5.82
C ARG A 197 3.46 6.08 -6.64
N LEU A 198 2.28 5.89 -6.02
CA LEU A 198 0.97 6.05 -6.68
C LEU A 198 0.48 7.49 -6.74
N SER A 199 1.06 8.40 -6.01
CA SER A 199 0.84 9.80 -6.26
C SER A 199 1.66 10.19 -7.51
N LEU A 200 1.16 9.80 -8.59
CA LEU A 200 1.66 9.92 -9.94
C LEU A 200 1.93 11.41 -10.24
N ASP A 201 3.18 11.74 -10.48
CA ASP A 201 3.48 12.92 -11.24
C ASP A 201 3.05 12.63 -12.69
N PHE A 202 1.89 13.12 -13.05
CA PHE A 202 1.39 12.99 -14.42
C PHE A 202 1.97 14.02 -15.37
N SER A 203 2.85 14.91 -14.92
CA SER A 203 3.46 15.92 -15.76
C SER A 203 4.18 15.30 -16.96
N ASP A 204 4.77 14.12 -16.78
CA ASP A 204 5.49 13.39 -17.83
C ASP A 204 4.56 12.73 -18.87
N PHE A 205 3.25 12.64 -18.59
CA PHE A 205 2.28 12.05 -19.52
C PHE A 205 1.61 13.07 -20.44
N PHE A 206 1.83 14.36 -20.20
CA PHE A 206 1.22 15.46 -20.96
C PHE A 206 2.23 16.28 -21.77
N SER A 207 3.50 15.84 -21.84
CA SER A 207 4.54 16.43 -22.68
C SER A 207 4.63 15.74 -24.04
#